data_fae3b95fb884ab75756d8512e49da108
#
_entry.id   fae3b95fb884ab75756d8512e49da108
#
_cell.length_a   1.000
_cell.length_b   1.000
_cell.length_c   1.000
_cell.angle_alpha   90.00
_cell.angle_beta   90.00
_cell.angle_gamma   90.00
#
_symmetry.space_group_name_H-M   'P 1'
#
loop_
_entity.id
_entity.type
_entity.pdbx_description
1 polymer ?
#
loop_
_entity_poly.entity_id
_entity_poly.type
_entity_poly.pdbx_seq_one_letter_code
_entity_poly.pdbx_strand_id
1 'polypeptide(L)'
;MHSHLLRAVALTAALLPAFAQAASPLTLEQALDLAVQRSEAARSARAGALSAAESARAAGQLPDPTLQAGIDNLPVTGAGAFKTTSDSMTMKRIGISQEWLPSRKRAARQAAAAAVSARDGAQVQTAVADARLQTALAYVDAFYAKEALKLTSLMEHHAHEELEASKARVSSATASSQDVLALASARGMAEDDSDEVRQQQSEAVVALQRWVGIPVDELAPPAVSPPSTEAEFLSHLPSLIAMRRDVDVAKQAAAETASERTPNWTWQLSYGQRTGYSDMVSVGVSIPLQVAPAQRQDRATASKLALVEKAEADLAEATRAASAEYEALIGDVQRLQQRIARYRTSVVVPSQQRIDAATAGYASNQVSLATLFEARHAEVDAERKLLALQHDLAGAQVQLAFKPLMNGGDR
;
A
#
# COMPACT_ATOMS: atom_id res chain seq x y z
N MET A 1 18.09 -76.80 -4.50
CA MET A 1 18.59 -76.29 -5.78
C MET A 1 17.88 -74.99 -6.09
N HIS A 2 18.30 -73.89 -5.58
CA HIS A 2 17.71 -72.58 -5.88
C HIS A 2 18.85 -71.53 -5.92
N SER A 3 19.09 -71.05 -7.10
CA SER A 3 20.11 -70.05 -7.44
C SER A 3 19.64 -68.67 -7.11
N HIS A 4 20.31 -67.94 -6.21
CA HIS A 4 20.12 -66.52 -5.93
C HIS A 4 20.88 -65.66 -6.94
N LEU A 5 20.16 -64.90 -7.74
CA LEU A 5 20.70 -63.85 -8.59
C LEU A 5 20.69 -62.52 -7.82
N LEU A 6 21.85 -62.06 -7.37
CA LEU A 6 22.13 -60.72 -6.84
C LEU A 6 22.14 -59.72 -8.02
N ARG A 7 21.17 -58.81 -8.04
CA ARG A 7 21.23 -57.58 -8.89
C ARG A 7 21.84 -56.43 -8.11
N ALA A 8 23.08 -56.11 -8.45
CA ALA A 8 23.75 -54.90 -8.02
C ALA A 8 23.15 -53.69 -8.78
N VAL A 9 22.48 -52.80 -8.06
CA VAL A 9 22.06 -51.48 -8.59
C VAL A 9 23.20 -50.49 -8.34
N ALA A 10 23.91 -50.12 -9.39
CA ALA A 10 24.90 -49.04 -9.35
C ALA A 10 24.17 -47.70 -9.30
N LEU A 11 24.24 -47.01 -8.16
CA LEU A 11 23.75 -45.63 -7.96
C LEU A 11 24.81 -44.67 -8.51
N THR A 12 24.68 -44.24 -9.77
CA THR A 12 25.49 -43.15 -10.32
C THR A 12 24.91 -41.82 -9.78
N ALA A 13 25.55 -41.26 -8.76
CA ALA A 13 25.32 -39.89 -8.31
C ALA A 13 25.83 -38.94 -9.39
N ALA A 14 24.90 -38.39 -10.19
CA ALA A 14 25.19 -37.27 -11.09
C ALA A 14 25.43 -36.02 -10.24
N LEU A 15 26.69 -35.66 -10.01
CA LEU A 15 27.07 -34.31 -9.56
C LEU A 15 26.72 -33.32 -10.68
N LEU A 16 25.54 -32.70 -10.60
CA LEU A 16 25.24 -31.49 -11.35
C LEU A 16 26.14 -30.38 -10.79
N PRO A 17 26.98 -29.70 -11.60
CA PRO A 17 27.63 -28.49 -11.16
C PRO A 17 26.53 -27.46 -10.91
N ALA A 18 26.35 -27.05 -9.67
CA ALA A 18 25.63 -25.84 -9.33
C ALA A 18 26.42 -24.68 -9.95
N PHE A 19 26.06 -24.29 -11.17
CA PHE A 19 26.45 -22.99 -11.68
C PHE A 19 25.84 -21.98 -10.69
N ALA A 20 26.72 -21.39 -9.87
CA ALA A 20 26.41 -20.15 -9.18
C ALA A 20 26.11 -19.13 -10.30
N GLN A 21 24.84 -19.01 -10.70
CA GLN A 21 24.39 -17.89 -11.49
C GLN A 21 24.71 -16.67 -10.65
N ALA A 22 25.65 -15.85 -11.11
CA ALA A 22 25.83 -14.52 -10.58
C ALA A 22 24.44 -13.88 -10.59
N ALA A 23 23.91 -13.60 -9.41
CA ALA A 23 22.56 -13.05 -9.29
C ALA A 23 22.55 -11.75 -10.11
N SER A 24 21.73 -11.71 -11.14
CA SER A 24 21.55 -10.47 -11.90
C SER A 24 21.06 -9.38 -10.95
N PRO A 25 21.56 -8.13 -11.06
CA PRO A 25 21.13 -7.06 -10.17
C PRO A 25 19.60 -6.94 -10.20
N LEU A 26 18.99 -6.83 -9.04
CA LEU A 26 17.56 -6.66 -8.91
C LEU A 26 17.14 -5.35 -9.59
N THR A 27 16.19 -5.43 -10.51
CA THR A 27 15.63 -4.24 -11.17
C THR A 27 14.45 -3.67 -10.38
N LEU A 28 14.15 -2.38 -10.58
CA LEU A 28 12.99 -1.74 -9.95
C LEU A 28 11.70 -2.48 -10.30
N GLU A 29 11.49 -2.87 -11.55
CA GLU A 29 10.29 -3.59 -12.00
C GLU A 29 10.12 -4.94 -11.29
N GLN A 30 11.19 -5.72 -11.21
CA GLN A 30 11.18 -6.99 -10.46
C GLN A 30 10.85 -6.78 -8.98
N ALA A 31 11.41 -5.72 -8.36
CA ALA A 31 11.12 -5.40 -6.96
C ALA A 31 9.65 -5.04 -6.75
N LEU A 32 9.05 -4.28 -7.67
CA LEU A 32 7.63 -3.92 -7.64
C LEU A 32 6.72 -5.15 -7.78
N ASP A 33 7.03 -6.06 -8.69
CA ASP A 33 6.25 -7.28 -8.89
C ASP A 33 6.29 -8.20 -7.66
N LEU A 34 7.48 -8.40 -7.09
CA LEU A 34 7.64 -9.16 -5.84
C LEU A 34 6.84 -8.54 -4.70
N ALA A 35 6.89 -7.22 -4.54
CA ALA A 35 6.18 -6.52 -3.47
C ALA A 35 4.65 -6.64 -3.62
N VAL A 36 4.11 -6.51 -4.83
CA VAL A 36 2.67 -6.67 -5.07
C VAL A 36 2.20 -8.10 -4.80
N GLN A 37 2.99 -9.11 -5.21
CA GLN A 37 2.66 -10.52 -4.95
C GLN A 37 2.65 -10.85 -3.46
N ARG A 38 3.52 -10.22 -2.67
CA ARG A 38 3.67 -10.45 -1.22
C ARG A 38 2.85 -9.51 -0.36
N SER A 39 2.23 -8.47 -0.94
CA SER A 39 1.50 -7.47 -0.17
C SER A 39 0.31 -8.05 0.58
N GLU A 40 0.45 -8.15 1.90
CA GLU A 40 -0.65 -8.55 2.80
C GLU A 40 -1.78 -7.52 2.80
N ALA A 41 -1.46 -6.23 2.60
CA ALA A 41 -2.47 -5.18 2.47
C ALA A 41 -3.34 -5.41 1.22
N ALA A 42 -2.72 -5.72 0.08
CA ALA A 42 -3.46 -6.06 -1.14
C ALA A 42 -4.27 -7.36 -0.98
N ARG A 43 -3.75 -8.36 -0.27
CA ARG A 43 -4.47 -9.60 0.04
C ARG A 43 -5.67 -9.33 0.95
N SER A 44 -5.50 -8.53 1.99
CA SER A 44 -6.58 -8.11 2.89
C SER A 44 -7.68 -7.34 2.14
N ALA A 45 -7.29 -6.38 1.29
CA ALA A 45 -8.24 -5.62 0.47
C ALA A 45 -9.02 -6.52 -0.50
N ARG A 46 -8.37 -7.52 -1.14
CA ARG A 46 -9.05 -8.52 -2.00
C ARG A 46 -10.06 -9.33 -1.21
N ALA A 47 -9.73 -9.76 0.01
CA ALA A 47 -10.67 -10.48 0.88
C ALA A 47 -11.86 -9.61 1.27
N GLY A 48 -11.65 -8.32 1.57
CA GLY A 48 -12.70 -7.34 1.82
C GLY A 48 -13.63 -7.15 0.62
N ALA A 49 -13.06 -6.98 -0.57
CA ALA A 49 -13.83 -6.85 -1.82
C ALA A 49 -14.66 -8.12 -2.12
N LEU A 50 -14.10 -9.31 -1.88
CA LEU A 50 -14.84 -10.55 -2.02
C LEU A 50 -16.00 -10.63 -1.02
N SER A 51 -15.78 -10.27 0.26
CA SER A 51 -16.83 -10.22 1.28
C SER A 51 -17.97 -9.27 0.89
N ALA A 52 -17.62 -8.07 0.40
CA ALA A 52 -18.62 -7.10 -0.06
C ALA A 52 -19.39 -7.61 -1.31
N ALA A 53 -18.70 -8.31 -2.23
CA ALA A 53 -19.34 -8.90 -3.40
C ALA A 53 -20.35 -9.99 -3.02
N GLU A 54 -20.02 -10.88 -2.07
CA GLU A 54 -20.96 -11.89 -1.57
C GLU A 54 -22.14 -11.23 -0.83
N SER A 55 -21.88 -10.21 -0.02
CA SER A 55 -22.95 -9.44 0.63
C SER A 55 -23.88 -8.77 -0.39
N ALA A 56 -23.35 -8.25 -1.49
CA ALA A 56 -24.13 -7.64 -2.56
C ALA A 56 -25.05 -8.65 -3.29
N ARG A 57 -24.62 -9.92 -3.43
CA ARG A 57 -25.47 -10.99 -3.98
C ARG A 57 -26.66 -11.30 -3.10
N ALA A 58 -26.50 -11.23 -1.79
CA ALA A 58 -27.55 -11.52 -0.82
C ALA A 58 -28.52 -10.33 -0.63
N ALA A 59 -28.06 -9.07 -0.81
CA ALA A 59 -28.80 -7.87 -0.42
C ALA A 59 -30.16 -7.69 -1.10
N GLY A 60 -30.35 -8.20 -2.31
CA GLY A 60 -31.61 -8.12 -3.06
C GLY A 60 -32.62 -9.24 -2.76
N GLN A 61 -32.27 -10.19 -1.90
CA GLN A 61 -33.12 -11.33 -1.59
C GLN A 61 -34.23 -10.96 -0.60
N LEU A 62 -35.29 -11.75 -0.58
CA LEU A 62 -36.30 -11.67 0.48
C LEU A 62 -35.73 -12.26 1.78
N PRO A 63 -36.13 -11.75 2.96
CA PRO A 63 -35.84 -12.43 4.22
C PRO A 63 -36.39 -13.86 4.24
N ASP A 64 -35.79 -14.73 5.00
CA ASP A 64 -36.23 -16.10 5.13
C ASP A 64 -37.63 -16.18 5.77
N PRO A 65 -38.47 -17.18 5.36
CA PRO A 65 -39.72 -17.45 6.03
C PRO A 65 -39.48 -17.87 7.47
N THR A 66 -40.32 -17.41 8.36
CA THR A 66 -40.26 -17.77 9.79
C THR A 66 -41.33 -18.81 10.14
N LEU A 67 -40.88 -19.97 10.63
CA LEU A 67 -41.77 -20.97 11.22
C LEU A 67 -42.14 -20.54 12.64
N GLN A 68 -43.43 -20.55 12.92
CA GLN A 68 -43.98 -20.23 14.23
C GLN A 68 -44.69 -21.44 14.81
N ALA A 69 -44.41 -21.81 16.06
CA ALA A 69 -45.10 -22.86 16.80
C ALA A 69 -45.40 -22.36 18.21
N GLY A 70 -46.61 -22.62 18.68
CA GLY A 70 -47.04 -22.14 19.98
C GLY A 70 -48.33 -22.78 20.45
N ILE A 71 -48.74 -22.43 21.69
CA ILE A 71 -50.04 -22.76 22.27
C ILE A 71 -50.70 -21.43 22.59
N ASP A 72 -51.82 -21.18 21.94
CA ASP A 72 -52.59 -19.94 22.13
C ASP A 72 -53.68 -20.18 23.19
N ASN A 73 -53.97 -19.13 23.96
CA ASN A 73 -55.04 -19.13 24.97
C ASN A 73 -54.93 -20.27 26.00
N LEU A 74 -53.73 -20.63 26.44
CA LEU A 74 -53.54 -21.63 27.50
C LEU A 74 -54.04 -21.03 28.83
N PRO A 75 -55.02 -21.64 29.52
CA PRO A 75 -55.46 -21.19 30.83
C PRO A 75 -54.35 -21.26 31.85
N VAL A 76 -54.11 -20.19 32.61
CA VAL A 76 -53.08 -20.15 33.67
C VAL A 76 -53.65 -20.12 35.07
N THR A 77 -55.00 -20.01 35.21
CA THR A 77 -55.75 -20.01 36.49
C THR A 77 -56.97 -20.92 36.41
N GLY A 78 -57.53 -21.30 37.57
CA GLY A 78 -58.72 -22.13 37.65
C GLY A 78 -58.47 -23.64 37.53
N ALA A 79 -59.52 -24.48 37.53
CA ALA A 79 -59.45 -25.94 37.49
C ALA A 79 -58.82 -26.50 36.16
N GLY A 80 -58.82 -25.69 35.12
CA GLY A 80 -58.21 -25.98 33.81
C GLY A 80 -56.81 -25.47 33.60
N ALA A 81 -56.14 -24.87 34.62
CA ALA A 81 -54.83 -24.25 34.49
C ALA A 81 -53.77 -25.24 33.88
N PHE A 82 -53.02 -24.73 32.90
CA PHE A 82 -52.01 -25.46 32.16
C PHE A 82 -52.45 -26.74 31.40
N LYS A 83 -53.77 -26.92 31.20
CA LYS A 83 -54.33 -28.03 30.42
C LYS A 83 -54.71 -27.55 29.03
N THR A 84 -54.17 -28.17 28.00
CA THR A 84 -54.42 -27.84 26.59
C THR A 84 -55.75 -28.35 26.06
N THR A 85 -56.52 -29.10 26.90
CA THR A 85 -57.75 -29.80 26.53
C THR A 85 -58.97 -29.31 27.32
N SER A 86 -58.80 -28.42 28.28
CA SER A 86 -59.89 -27.99 29.19
C SER A 86 -60.66 -26.78 28.72
N ASP A 87 -60.16 -26.02 27.75
CA ASP A 87 -60.79 -24.83 27.23
C ASP A 87 -60.95 -24.89 25.70
N SER A 88 -62.12 -24.55 25.21
CA SER A 88 -62.46 -24.54 23.78
C SER A 88 -61.67 -23.53 22.96
N MET A 89 -61.07 -22.54 23.61
CA MET A 89 -60.26 -21.49 22.97
C MET A 89 -58.78 -21.88 22.91
N THR A 90 -58.34 -22.88 23.70
CA THR A 90 -56.92 -23.33 23.68
C THR A 90 -56.64 -24.05 22.39
N MET A 91 -55.61 -23.59 21.66
CA MET A 91 -55.17 -24.25 20.42
C MET A 91 -53.64 -24.41 20.35
N LYS A 92 -53.19 -25.51 19.81
CA LYS A 92 -51.81 -25.71 19.40
C LYS A 92 -51.69 -25.19 18.00
N ARG A 93 -50.85 -24.18 17.81
CA ARG A 93 -50.66 -23.51 16.52
C ARG A 93 -49.33 -23.81 15.91
N ILE A 94 -49.33 -24.08 14.61
CA ILE A 94 -48.15 -24.06 13.74
C ILE A 94 -48.44 -23.13 12.57
N GLY A 95 -47.48 -22.32 12.19
CA GLY A 95 -47.67 -21.35 11.12
C GLY A 95 -46.38 -20.96 10.45
N ILE A 96 -46.51 -20.34 9.30
CA ILE A 96 -45.39 -19.74 8.54
C ILE A 96 -45.71 -18.25 8.30
N SER A 97 -44.71 -17.39 8.45
CA SER A 97 -44.81 -15.97 8.08
C SER A 97 -43.67 -15.60 7.18
N GLN A 98 -43.96 -14.71 6.23
CA GLN A 98 -42.98 -14.18 5.29
C GLN A 98 -43.11 -12.66 5.18
N GLU A 99 -42.00 -11.96 5.41
CA GLU A 99 -41.92 -10.54 5.11
C GLU A 99 -41.71 -10.35 3.60
N TRP A 100 -42.50 -9.48 3.01
CA TRP A 100 -42.45 -9.13 1.60
C TRP A 100 -41.92 -7.70 1.44
N LEU A 101 -40.75 -7.60 0.78
CA LEU A 101 -40.19 -6.32 0.39
C LEU A 101 -40.60 -5.98 -1.05
N PRO A 102 -41.12 -4.78 -1.30
CA PRO A 102 -41.39 -4.31 -2.66
C PRO A 102 -40.14 -4.43 -3.55
N SER A 103 -40.34 -4.78 -4.82
CA SER A 103 -39.23 -4.98 -5.77
C SER A 103 -38.31 -3.79 -5.89
N ARG A 104 -38.88 -2.56 -5.88
CA ARG A 104 -38.12 -1.29 -5.88
C ARG A 104 -37.18 -1.19 -4.67
N LYS A 105 -37.62 -1.59 -3.48
CA LYS A 105 -36.83 -1.56 -2.26
C LYS A 105 -35.68 -2.59 -2.33
N ARG A 106 -35.98 -3.80 -2.80
CA ARG A 106 -34.95 -4.85 -3.02
C ARG A 106 -33.88 -4.39 -4.02
N ALA A 107 -34.31 -3.77 -5.12
CA ALA A 107 -33.40 -3.21 -6.11
C ALA A 107 -32.51 -2.08 -5.52
N ALA A 108 -33.09 -1.19 -4.70
CA ALA A 108 -32.31 -0.14 -4.02
C ALA A 108 -31.27 -0.71 -3.04
N ARG A 109 -31.64 -1.72 -2.24
CA ARG A 109 -30.69 -2.43 -1.36
C ARG A 109 -29.59 -3.13 -2.12
N GLN A 110 -29.94 -3.78 -3.22
CA GLN A 110 -28.93 -4.43 -4.09
C GLN A 110 -27.99 -3.40 -4.71
N ALA A 111 -28.52 -2.25 -5.19
CA ALA A 111 -27.70 -1.20 -5.76
C ALA A 111 -26.76 -0.56 -4.73
N ALA A 112 -27.24 -0.33 -3.50
CA ALA A 112 -26.40 0.18 -2.41
C ALA A 112 -25.26 -0.82 -2.06
N ALA A 113 -25.57 -2.09 -1.92
CA ALA A 113 -24.57 -3.12 -1.65
C ALA A 113 -23.59 -3.30 -2.82
N ALA A 114 -24.06 -3.21 -4.07
CA ALA A 114 -23.21 -3.24 -5.25
C ALA A 114 -22.24 -2.05 -5.32
N ALA A 115 -22.70 -0.85 -4.91
CA ALA A 115 -21.82 0.32 -4.80
C ALA A 115 -20.72 0.14 -3.75
N VAL A 116 -21.04 -0.45 -2.59
CA VAL A 116 -20.04 -0.83 -1.57
C VAL A 116 -19.02 -1.82 -2.14
N SER A 117 -19.48 -2.86 -2.84
CA SER A 117 -18.59 -3.82 -3.49
C SER A 117 -17.67 -3.17 -4.53
N ALA A 118 -18.19 -2.21 -5.32
CA ALA A 118 -17.40 -1.48 -6.29
C ALA A 118 -16.34 -0.57 -5.63
N ARG A 119 -16.68 0.06 -4.48
CA ARG A 119 -15.73 0.83 -3.66
C ARG A 119 -14.63 -0.07 -3.12
N ASP A 120 -14.97 -1.20 -2.54
CA ASP A 120 -14.00 -2.13 -1.95
C ASP A 120 -13.09 -2.73 -3.05
N GLY A 121 -13.63 -2.93 -4.26
CA GLY A 121 -12.83 -3.26 -5.44
C GLY A 121 -11.81 -2.16 -5.80
N ALA A 122 -12.18 -0.88 -5.69
CA ALA A 122 -11.25 0.23 -5.91
C ALA A 122 -10.18 0.32 -4.81
N GLN A 123 -10.49 -0.03 -3.57
CA GLN A 123 -9.53 -0.07 -2.46
C GLN A 123 -8.42 -1.12 -2.68
N VAL A 124 -8.70 -2.21 -3.42
CA VAL A 124 -7.64 -3.16 -3.83
C VAL A 124 -6.59 -2.46 -4.68
N GLN A 125 -7.03 -1.63 -5.62
CA GLN A 125 -6.11 -0.87 -6.48
C GLN A 125 -5.28 0.13 -5.67
N THR A 126 -5.89 0.80 -4.68
CA THR A 126 -5.17 1.69 -3.76
C THR A 126 -4.09 0.93 -3.00
N ALA A 127 -4.40 -0.24 -2.43
CA ALA A 127 -3.42 -1.04 -1.69
C ALA A 127 -2.26 -1.55 -2.58
N VAL A 128 -2.54 -1.87 -3.85
CA VAL A 128 -1.51 -2.25 -4.83
C VAL A 128 -0.63 -1.04 -5.18
N ALA A 129 -1.22 0.13 -5.44
CA ALA A 129 -0.47 1.34 -5.75
C ALA A 129 0.43 1.77 -4.58
N ASP A 130 -0.08 1.72 -3.36
CA ASP A 130 0.70 2.04 -2.15
C ASP A 130 1.88 1.09 -1.99
N ALA A 131 1.68 -0.22 -2.19
CA ALA A 131 2.77 -1.19 -2.14
C ALA A 131 3.85 -0.91 -3.20
N ARG A 132 3.44 -0.56 -4.44
CA ARG A 132 4.38 -0.18 -5.52
C ARG A 132 5.14 1.10 -5.19
N LEU A 133 4.44 2.13 -4.74
CA LEU A 133 5.05 3.42 -4.38
C LEU A 133 6.09 3.25 -3.27
N GLN A 134 5.72 2.60 -2.16
CA GLN A 134 6.61 2.42 -1.02
C GLN A 134 7.82 1.54 -1.39
N THR A 135 7.61 0.53 -2.23
CA THR A 135 8.72 -0.31 -2.73
C THR A 135 9.64 0.49 -3.63
N ALA A 136 9.11 1.32 -4.53
CA ALA A 136 9.92 2.15 -5.42
C ALA A 136 10.75 3.18 -4.65
N LEU A 137 10.18 3.81 -3.61
CA LEU A 137 10.92 4.71 -2.73
C LEU A 137 12.03 3.98 -1.98
N ALA A 138 11.71 2.84 -1.34
CA ALA A 138 12.71 2.03 -0.65
C ALA A 138 13.82 1.51 -1.59
N TYR A 139 13.49 1.22 -2.85
CA TYR A 139 14.48 0.84 -3.86
C TYR A 139 15.43 1.99 -4.19
N VAL A 140 14.90 3.21 -4.38
CA VAL A 140 15.71 4.41 -4.63
C VAL A 140 16.61 4.69 -3.43
N ASP A 141 16.08 4.64 -2.21
CA ASP A 141 16.85 4.84 -0.98
C ASP A 141 18.01 3.84 -0.89
N ALA A 142 17.73 2.53 -1.10
CA ALA A 142 18.74 1.48 -1.03
C ALA A 142 19.81 1.63 -2.13
N PHE A 143 19.42 2.00 -3.36
CA PHE A 143 20.35 2.22 -4.46
C PHE A 143 21.31 3.38 -4.16
N TYR A 144 20.76 4.54 -3.78
CA TYR A 144 21.59 5.73 -3.53
C TYR A 144 22.40 5.62 -2.24
N ALA A 145 21.93 4.94 -1.21
CA ALA A 145 22.72 4.64 -0.02
C ALA A 145 23.93 3.74 -0.34
N LYS A 146 23.75 2.75 -1.24
CA LYS A 146 24.86 1.92 -1.72
C LYS A 146 25.88 2.73 -2.52
N GLU A 147 25.45 3.64 -3.39
CA GLU A 147 26.36 4.52 -4.12
C GLU A 147 27.10 5.49 -3.18
N ALA A 148 26.41 6.02 -2.15
CA ALA A 148 27.03 6.86 -1.14
C ALA A 148 28.13 6.12 -0.35
N LEU A 149 27.87 4.85 0.01
CA LEU A 149 28.87 4.01 0.71
C LEU A 149 30.15 3.82 -0.13
N LYS A 150 30.04 3.68 -1.45
CA LYS A 150 31.21 3.59 -2.33
C LYS A 150 32.09 4.84 -2.25
N LEU A 151 31.46 6.02 -2.22
CA LEU A 151 32.19 7.30 -2.12
C LEU A 151 32.88 7.46 -0.75
N THR A 152 32.18 7.16 0.35
CA THR A 152 32.79 7.27 1.68
C THR A 152 33.87 6.24 1.93
N SER A 153 33.71 5.00 1.42
CA SER A 153 34.75 3.97 1.50
C SER A 153 36.01 4.35 0.69
N LEU A 154 35.85 5.03 -0.44
CA LEU A 154 36.97 5.57 -1.21
C LEU A 154 37.71 6.66 -0.41
N MET A 155 36.96 7.55 0.26
CA MET A 155 37.55 8.59 1.11
C MET A 155 38.29 8.01 2.32
N GLU A 156 37.71 7.01 2.98
CA GLU A 156 38.35 6.27 4.08
C GLU A 156 39.70 5.65 3.62
N HIS A 157 39.70 5.02 2.45
CA HIS A 157 40.90 4.44 1.86
C HIS A 157 41.97 5.51 1.60
N HIS A 158 41.63 6.64 0.99
CA HIS A 158 42.56 7.75 0.76
C HIS A 158 43.11 8.33 2.05
N ALA A 159 42.26 8.56 3.05
CA ALA A 159 42.69 9.09 4.35
C ALA A 159 43.65 8.14 5.06
N HIS A 160 43.47 6.82 4.92
CA HIS A 160 44.40 5.82 5.43
C HIS A 160 45.77 5.88 4.71
N GLU A 161 45.77 5.88 3.37
CA GLU A 161 47.04 5.95 2.58
C GLU A 161 47.82 7.22 2.88
N GLU A 162 47.16 8.36 3.01
CA GLU A 162 47.80 9.64 3.27
C GLU A 162 48.41 9.72 4.66
N LEU A 163 47.74 9.15 5.67
CA LEU A 163 48.30 9.06 7.01
C LEU A 163 49.56 8.19 7.03
N GLU A 164 49.56 7.05 6.36
CA GLU A 164 50.76 6.17 6.30
C GLU A 164 51.89 6.83 5.53
N ALA A 165 51.59 7.54 4.44
CA ALA A 165 52.58 8.31 3.70
C ALA A 165 53.20 9.46 4.55
N SER A 166 52.39 10.16 5.37
CA SER A 166 52.85 11.19 6.27
C SER A 166 53.76 10.65 7.37
N LYS A 167 53.38 9.51 8.00
CA LYS A 167 54.22 8.83 9.00
C LYS A 167 55.60 8.46 8.44
N ALA A 168 55.66 7.91 7.21
CA ALA A 168 56.91 7.60 6.53
C ALA A 168 57.78 8.85 6.26
N ARG A 169 57.18 9.97 5.94
CA ARG A 169 57.91 11.26 5.72
C ARG A 169 58.43 11.89 7.01
N VAL A 170 57.73 11.73 8.14
CA VAL A 170 58.27 12.17 9.45
C VAL A 170 59.49 11.39 9.81
N SER A 171 59.58 10.06 9.55
CA SER A 171 60.72 9.23 9.82
C SER A 171 61.95 9.64 9.01
N SER A 172 61.77 10.30 7.86
CA SER A 172 62.84 10.89 6.99
C SER A 172 63.07 12.37 7.22
N ALA A 173 62.48 12.97 8.28
CA ALA A 173 62.57 14.39 8.65
C ALA A 173 62.06 15.39 7.57
N THR A 174 61.13 14.95 6.71
CA THR A 174 60.54 15.73 5.61
C THR A 174 59.11 16.16 5.85
N ALA A 175 58.49 15.81 7.00
CA ALA A 175 57.15 16.24 7.41
C ALA A 175 57.11 16.61 8.91
N SER A 176 56.09 17.36 9.33
CA SER A 176 55.92 17.74 10.74
C SER A 176 55.07 16.75 11.50
N SER A 177 55.27 16.62 12.82
CA SER A 177 54.41 15.83 13.68
C SER A 177 52.98 16.39 13.70
N GLN A 178 52.79 17.69 13.46
CA GLN A 178 51.49 18.36 13.38
C GLN A 178 50.69 17.83 12.17
N ASP A 179 51.34 17.65 11.02
CA ASP A 179 50.69 17.07 9.82
C ASP A 179 50.18 15.66 10.05
N VAL A 180 50.96 14.81 10.78
CA VAL A 180 50.55 13.47 11.13
C VAL A 180 49.32 13.48 12.03
N LEU A 181 49.28 14.37 13.03
CA LEU A 181 48.13 14.48 13.92
C LEU A 181 46.88 14.98 13.19
N ALA A 182 47.03 15.95 12.27
CA ALA A 182 45.93 16.41 11.43
C ALA A 182 45.37 15.32 10.54
N LEU A 183 46.23 14.54 9.87
CA LEU A 183 45.78 13.40 9.03
C LEU A 183 45.23 12.25 9.84
N ALA A 184 45.71 12.01 11.08
CA ALA A 184 45.12 11.02 11.97
C ALA A 184 43.70 11.40 12.40
N SER A 185 43.46 12.71 12.67
CA SER A 185 42.11 13.21 12.96
C SER A 185 41.21 13.10 11.73
N ALA A 186 41.71 13.47 10.56
CA ALA A 186 40.98 13.38 9.29
C ALA A 186 40.59 11.94 8.94
N ARG A 187 41.49 10.98 9.19
CA ARG A 187 41.17 9.55 9.05
C ARG A 187 40.04 9.12 10.00
N GLY A 188 40.09 9.51 11.28
CA GLY A 188 39.03 9.19 12.23
C GLY A 188 37.67 9.75 11.81
N MET A 189 37.64 10.97 11.24
CA MET A 189 36.41 11.52 10.68
C MET A 189 35.91 10.78 9.45
N ALA A 190 36.80 10.35 8.55
CA ALA A 190 36.43 9.56 7.37
C ALA A 190 35.91 8.15 7.72
N GLU A 191 36.46 7.54 8.77
CA GLU A 191 35.97 6.27 9.31
C GLU A 191 34.56 6.43 9.92
N ASP A 192 34.32 7.48 10.70
CA ASP A 192 33.02 7.81 11.30
C ASP A 192 31.95 8.09 10.23
N ASP A 193 32.28 8.91 9.23
CA ASP A 193 31.42 9.17 8.07
C ASP A 193 31.07 7.88 7.29
N SER A 194 32.04 6.98 7.12
CA SER A 194 31.84 5.71 6.45
C SER A 194 30.93 4.77 7.26
N ASP A 195 31.06 4.77 8.58
CA ASP A 195 30.22 3.97 9.48
C ASP A 195 28.79 4.49 9.51
N GLU A 196 28.57 5.81 9.52
CA GLU A 196 27.24 6.43 9.41
C GLU A 196 26.53 6.02 8.10
N VAL A 197 27.24 6.15 6.97
CA VAL A 197 26.65 5.78 5.66
C VAL A 197 26.43 4.26 5.56
N ARG A 198 27.28 3.44 6.17
CA ARG A 198 27.09 1.97 6.25
C ARG A 198 25.84 1.61 7.05
N GLN A 199 25.56 2.32 8.14
CA GLN A 199 24.32 2.16 8.89
C GLN A 199 23.11 2.55 8.03
N GLN A 200 23.12 3.72 7.39
CA GLN A 200 22.06 4.18 6.50
C GLN A 200 21.78 3.18 5.36
N GLN A 201 22.83 2.65 4.75
CA GLN A 201 22.70 1.63 3.71
C GLN A 201 22.08 0.34 4.23
N SER A 202 22.48 -0.11 5.43
CA SER A 202 21.89 -1.29 6.07
C SER A 202 20.40 -1.11 6.34
N GLU A 203 20.01 0.04 6.88
CA GLU A 203 18.61 0.40 7.14
C GLU A 203 17.78 0.44 5.85
N ALA A 204 18.29 1.07 4.79
CA ALA A 204 17.61 1.15 3.50
C ALA A 204 17.44 -0.23 2.83
N VAL A 205 18.46 -1.09 2.92
CA VAL A 205 18.37 -2.48 2.40
C VAL A 205 17.33 -3.28 3.18
N VAL A 206 17.30 -3.19 4.51
CA VAL A 206 16.29 -3.86 5.35
C VAL A 206 14.88 -3.35 5.02
N ALA A 207 14.73 -2.04 4.80
CA ALA A 207 13.45 -1.46 4.37
C ALA A 207 12.98 -2.02 3.02
N LEU A 208 13.88 -2.14 2.04
CA LEU A 208 13.56 -2.76 0.75
C LEU A 208 13.26 -4.27 0.89
N GLN A 209 14.06 -5.00 1.65
CA GLN A 209 13.85 -6.45 1.89
C GLN A 209 12.49 -6.75 2.51
N ARG A 210 11.97 -5.87 3.36
CA ARG A 210 10.61 -5.97 3.91
C ARG A 210 9.57 -6.09 2.81
N TRP A 211 9.75 -5.36 1.70
CA TRP A 211 8.80 -5.35 0.58
C TRP A 211 9.02 -6.52 -0.38
N VAL A 212 10.27 -6.75 -0.80
CA VAL A 212 10.58 -7.78 -1.82
C VAL A 212 10.66 -9.19 -1.21
N GLY A 213 11.04 -9.32 0.06
CA GLY A 213 11.11 -10.57 0.82
C GLY A 213 12.23 -11.52 0.40
N ILE A 214 13.22 -11.03 -0.32
CA ILE A 214 14.43 -11.73 -0.70
C ILE A 214 15.66 -10.93 -0.26
N PRO A 215 16.83 -11.56 -0.03
CA PRO A 215 18.08 -10.83 0.15
C PRO A 215 18.38 -9.94 -1.07
N VAL A 216 18.89 -8.74 -0.81
CA VAL A 216 19.21 -7.76 -1.84
C VAL A 216 20.70 -7.45 -1.77
N ASP A 217 21.47 -7.93 -2.75
CA ASP A 217 22.92 -7.73 -2.83
C ASP A 217 23.28 -6.67 -3.87
N GLU A 218 22.70 -6.76 -5.07
CA GLU A 218 22.95 -5.88 -6.20
C GLU A 218 21.67 -5.24 -6.70
N LEU A 219 21.71 -3.92 -6.96
CA LEU A 219 20.61 -3.13 -7.49
C LEU A 219 20.98 -2.52 -8.84
N ALA A 220 20.06 -2.56 -9.80
CA ALA A 220 20.21 -1.84 -11.05
C ALA A 220 19.85 -0.35 -10.86
N PRO A 221 20.40 0.57 -11.67
CA PRO A 221 19.98 1.98 -11.63
C PRO A 221 18.45 2.12 -11.82
N PRO A 222 17.76 2.92 -10.98
CA PRO A 222 16.32 3.09 -11.11
C PRO A 222 15.98 3.81 -12.41
N ALA A 223 15.19 3.17 -13.28
CA ALA A 223 14.64 3.77 -14.48
C ALA A 223 13.17 4.12 -14.23
N VAL A 224 12.82 5.39 -14.24
CA VAL A 224 11.47 5.89 -13.94
C VAL A 224 11.03 6.84 -15.04
N SER A 225 9.85 6.60 -15.61
CA SER A 225 9.21 7.49 -16.57
C SER A 225 7.91 8.03 -15.95
N PRO A 226 7.89 9.29 -15.52
CA PRO A 226 6.68 9.88 -14.94
C PRO A 226 5.61 10.15 -16.00
N PRO A 227 4.32 10.30 -15.61
CA PRO A 227 3.24 10.69 -16.51
C PRO A 227 3.52 12.06 -17.12
N SER A 228 3.09 12.25 -18.37
CA SER A 228 3.40 13.45 -19.13
C SER A 228 2.45 14.62 -18.82
N THR A 229 1.24 14.37 -18.31
CA THR A 229 0.22 15.38 -18.07
C THR A 229 -0.47 15.26 -16.71
N GLU A 230 -0.95 16.41 -16.19
CA GLU A 230 -1.76 16.46 -14.98
C GLU A 230 -3.05 15.64 -15.11
N ALA A 231 -3.72 15.73 -16.26
CA ALA A 231 -4.96 14.99 -16.50
C ALA A 231 -4.74 13.46 -16.41
N GLU A 232 -3.62 12.98 -16.92
CA GLU A 232 -3.22 11.57 -16.83
C GLU A 232 -2.96 11.19 -15.36
N PHE A 233 -2.20 12.00 -14.61
CA PHE A 233 -1.94 11.79 -13.20
C PHE A 233 -3.25 11.70 -12.39
N LEU A 234 -4.14 12.69 -12.50
CA LEU A 234 -5.38 12.77 -11.73
C LEU A 234 -6.39 11.66 -12.10
N SER A 235 -6.46 11.27 -13.38
CA SER A 235 -7.40 10.23 -13.83
C SER A 235 -7.06 8.83 -13.31
N HIS A 236 -5.78 8.55 -13.11
CA HIS A 236 -5.28 7.27 -12.66
C HIS A 236 -4.92 7.22 -11.17
N LEU A 237 -5.17 8.31 -10.40
CA LEU A 237 -4.88 8.34 -8.97
C LEU A 237 -5.87 7.45 -8.20
N PRO A 238 -5.42 6.33 -7.57
CA PRO A 238 -6.33 5.36 -6.94
C PRO A 238 -7.16 5.95 -5.82
N SER A 239 -6.61 6.90 -5.06
CA SER A 239 -7.32 7.61 -3.99
C SER A 239 -8.52 8.40 -4.54
N LEU A 240 -8.37 9.10 -5.66
CA LEU A 240 -9.48 9.82 -6.29
C LEU A 240 -10.51 8.86 -6.91
N ILE A 241 -10.05 7.72 -7.46
CA ILE A 241 -10.95 6.68 -7.95
C ILE A 241 -11.77 6.10 -6.79
N ALA A 242 -11.15 5.79 -5.66
CA ALA A 242 -11.84 5.31 -4.45
C ALA A 242 -12.84 6.35 -3.93
N MET A 243 -12.47 7.63 -3.84
CA MET A 243 -13.37 8.69 -3.39
C MET A 243 -14.56 8.92 -4.33
N ARG A 244 -14.40 8.74 -5.66
CA ARG A 244 -15.53 8.72 -6.60
C ARG A 244 -16.51 7.59 -6.27
N ARG A 245 -15.98 6.40 -5.90
CA ARG A 245 -16.83 5.28 -5.45
C ARG A 245 -17.51 5.57 -4.10
N ASP A 246 -16.87 6.31 -3.19
CA ASP A 246 -17.52 6.75 -1.94
C ASP A 246 -18.73 7.69 -2.21
N VAL A 247 -18.62 8.58 -3.21
CA VAL A 247 -19.76 9.39 -3.68
C VAL A 247 -20.88 8.48 -4.22
N ASP A 248 -20.55 7.47 -5.02
CA ASP A 248 -21.54 6.51 -5.53
C ASP A 248 -22.21 5.74 -4.37
N VAL A 249 -21.45 5.29 -3.37
CA VAL A 249 -21.98 4.64 -2.16
C VAL A 249 -22.94 5.57 -1.42
N ALA A 250 -22.58 6.82 -1.21
CA ALA A 250 -23.45 7.79 -0.55
C ALA A 250 -24.76 8.03 -1.33
N LYS A 251 -24.69 8.15 -2.66
CA LYS A 251 -25.87 8.29 -3.54
C LYS A 251 -26.80 7.08 -3.47
N GLN A 252 -26.25 5.87 -3.53
CA GLN A 252 -27.06 4.65 -3.44
C GLN A 252 -27.64 4.44 -2.04
N ALA A 253 -26.91 4.78 -0.98
CA ALA A 253 -27.43 4.76 0.39
C ALA A 253 -28.59 5.77 0.61
N ALA A 254 -28.52 6.95 -0.03
CA ALA A 254 -29.62 7.90 -0.01
C ALA A 254 -30.84 7.36 -0.76
N ALA A 255 -30.65 6.74 -1.93
CA ALA A 255 -31.73 6.09 -2.71
C ALA A 255 -32.37 4.91 -1.97
N GLU A 256 -31.56 4.08 -1.30
CA GLU A 256 -32.04 3.00 -0.44
C GLU A 256 -32.91 3.56 0.70
N THR A 257 -32.39 4.57 1.42
CA THR A 257 -33.12 5.21 2.52
C THR A 257 -34.43 5.86 2.03
N ALA A 258 -34.43 6.49 0.86
CA ALA A 258 -35.65 7.05 0.27
C ALA A 258 -36.70 5.95 -0.06
N SER A 259 -36.26 4.75 -0.40
CA SER A 259 -37.12 3.60 -0.67
C SER A 259 -37.87 3.11 0.58
N GLU A 260 -37.36 3.40 1.80
CA GLU A 260 -37.99 3.05 3.08
C GLU A 260 -39.33 3.81 3.32
N ARG A 261 -39.67 4.80 2.49
CA ARG A 261 -41.00 5.42 2.47
C ARG A 261 -42.10 4.46 2.06
N THR A 262 -41.75 3.35 1.36
CA THR A 262 -42.71 2.28 1.05
C THR A 262 -42.63 1.23 2.15
N PRO A 263 -43.70 0.92 2.90
CA PRO A 263 -43.66 -0.09 3.97
C PRO A 263 -43.47 -1.49 3.40
N ASN A 264 -42.83 -2.35 4.17
CA ASN A 264 -42.86 -3.79 3.94
C ASN A 264 -44.19 -4.32 4.46
N TRP A 265 -44.63 -5.45 3.95
CA TRP A 265 -45.81 -6.11 4.48
C TRP A 265 -45.50 -7.58 4.75
N THR A 266 -46.14 -8.16 5.77
CA THR A 266 -45.93 -9.54 6.18
C THR A 266 -47.22 -10.30 6.01
N TRP A 267 -47.18 -11.44 5.33
CA TRP A 267 -48.30 -12.37 5.34
C TRP A 267 -47.97 -13.54 6.26
N GLN A 268 -49.05 -14.10 6.83
CA GLN A 268 -48.98 -15.20 7.77
C GLN A 268 -50.07 -16.23 7.46
N LEU A 269 -49.71 -17.48 7.48
CA LEU A 269 -50.61 -18.64 7.39
C LEU A 269 -50.38 -19.50 8.61
N SER A 270 -51.42 -19.88 9.35
CA SER A 270 -51.29 -20.75 10.50
C SER A 270 -52.46 -21.75 10.60
N TYR A 271 -52.15 -22.94 11.10
CA TYR A 271 -53.06 -23.99 11.43
C TYR A 271 -53.11 -24.14 12.96
N GLY A 272 -54.31 -24.16 13.52
CA GLY A 272 -54.57 -24.30 14.95
C GLY A 272 -55.39 -25.57 15.22
N GLN A 273 -54.79 -26.53 15.94
CA GLN A 273 -55.51 -27.73 16.41
C GLN A 273 -56.16 -27.47 17.76
N ARG A 274 -57.46 -27.81 17.86
CA ARG A 274 -58.22 -27.69 19.08
C ARG A 274 -58.72 -29.07 19.51
N THR A 275 -58.49 -29.46 20.77
CA THR A 275 -58.90 -30.74 21.28
C THR A 275 -60.40 -30.74 21.54
N GLY A 276 -61.17 -31.61 20.87
CA GLY A 276 -62.62 -31.74 20.99
C GLY A 276 -63.42 -30.71 20.17
N TYR A 277 -62.77 -29.87 19.36
CA TYR A 277 -63.43 -28.86 18.50
C TYR A 277 -62.76 -28.91 17.09
N SER A 278 -63.43 -28.24 16.14
CA SER A 278 -62.91 -28.17 14.77
C SER A 278 -61.59 -27.36 14.73
N ASP A 279 -60.64 -27.88 13.98
CA ASP A 279 -59.36 -27.20 13.70
C ASP A 279 -59.59 -25.93 12.90
N MET A 280 -58.65 -25.00 12.99
CA MET A 280 -58.77 -23.65 12.34
C MET A 280 -57.56 -23.34 11.48
N VAL A 281 -57.83 -22.68 10.36
CA VAL A 281 -56.76 -22.06 9.54
C VAL A 281 -56.95 -20.56 9.66
N SER A 282 -55.84 -19.85 9.91
CA SER A 282 -55.82 -18.43 10.00
C SER A 282 -54.88 -17.82 8.95
N VAL A 283 -55.34 -16.82 8.22
CA VAL A 283 -54.54 -16.06 7.27
C VAL A 283 -54.51 -14.62 7.76
N GLY A 284 -53.34 -14.05 7.83
CA GLY A 284 -53.13 -12.67 8.28
C GLY A 284 -52.21 -11.89 7.35
N VAL A 285 -52.43 -10.58 7.29
CA VAL A 285 -51.54 -9.62 6.64
C VAL A 285 -51.28 -8.50 7.62
N SER A 286 -50.02 -8.14 7.80
CA SER A 286 -49.56 -7.02 8.63
C SER A 286 -48.81 -5.99 7.79
N ILE A 287 -49.26 -4.73 7.86
CA ILE A 287 -48.64 -3.61 7.12
C ILE A 287 -48.37 -2.48 8.12
N PRO A 288 -47.09 -2.07 8.31
CA PRO A 288 -46.79 -0.91 9.17
C PRO A 288 -47.35 0.37 8.59
N LEU A 289 -48.13 1.10 9.37
CA LEU A 289 -48.69 2.39 8.96
C LEU A 289 -47.67 3.51 9.25
N GLN A 290 -47.28 4.21 8.21
CA GLN A 290 -46.36 5.36 8.33
C GLN A 290 -47.12 6.65 8.59
N VAL A 291 -47.41 6.94 9.85
CA VAL A 291 -48.28 8.08 10.25
C VAL A 291 -47.57 9.44 10.19
N ALA A 292 -46.23 9.49 10.16
CA ALA A 292 -45.48 10.74 10.14
C ALA A 292 -44.24 10.64 9.22
N PRO A 293 -44.39 10.38 7.91
CA PRO A 293 -43.26 10.19 7.01
C PRO A 293 -42.36 11.41 6.91
N ALA A 294 -42.92 12.63 6.94
CA ALA A 294 -42.17 13.89 6.89
C ALA A 294 -41.23 14.09 8.11
N GLN A 295 -41.59 13.51 9.25
CA GLN A 295 -40.82 13.64 10.50
C GLN A 295 -39.76 12.52 10.66
N ARG A 296 -39.87 11.40 9.96
CA ARG A 296 -39.05 10.21 10.09
C ARG A 296 -38.32 9.87 8.80
N GLN A 297 -39.02 9.33 7.81
CA GLN A 297 -38.42 8.81 6.57
C GLN A 297 -37.78 9.94 5.74
N ASP A 298 -38.49 11.08 5.60
CA ASP A 298 -37.99 12.22 4.83
C ASP A 298 -36.77 12.86 5.53
N ARG A 299 -36.75 12.88 6.88
CA ARG A 299 -35.57 13.34 7.63
C ARG A 299 -34.38 12.40 7.51
N ALA A 300 -34.62 11.08 7.53
CA ALA A 300 -33.59 10.10 7.28
C ALA A 300 -33.00 10.25 5.86
N THR A 301 -33.86 10.46 4.86
CA THR A 301 -33.43 10.71 3.48
C THR A 301 -32.62 12.01 3.37
N ALA A 302 -33.11 13.11 3.99
CA ALA A 302 -32.38 14.38 4.00
C ALA A 302 -30.99 14.26 4.66
N SER A 303 -30.89 13.48 5.74
CA SER A 303 -29.61 13.20 6.38
C SER A 303 -28.64 12.47 5.42
N LYS A 304 -29.13 11.50 4.65
CA LYS A 304 -28.29 10.79 3.67
C LYS A 304 -27.91 11.66 2.48
N LEU A 305 -28.79 12.55 2.03
CA LEU A 305 -28.47 13.54 0.99
C LEU A 305 -27.37 14.52 1.44
N ALA A 306 -27.39 14.97 2.69
CA ALA A 306 -26.30 15.78 3.24
C ALA A 306 -24.93 15.01 3.26
N LEU A 307 -24.97 13.68 3.43
CA LEU A 307 -23.75 12.86 3.31
C LEU A 307 -23.27 12.74 1.85
N VAL A 308 -24.16 12.82 0.86
CA VAL A 308 -23.76 12.91 -0.56
C VAL A 308 -23.02 14.22 -0.81
N GLU A 309 -23.60 15.37 -0.38
CA GLU A 309 -22.95 16.67 -0.49
C GLU A 309 -21.58 16.69 0.19
N LYS A 310 -21.47 16.06 1.37
CA LYS A 310 -20.18 15.90 2.06
C LYS A 310 -19.18 15.13 1.21
N ALA A 311 -19.56 13.96 0.68
CA ALA A 311 -18.66 13.13 -0.13
C ALA A 311 -18.23 13.82 -1.43
N GLU A 312 -19.12 14.59 -2.06
CA GLU A 312 -18.80 15.39 -3.25
C GLU A 312 -17.83 16.53 -2.92
N ALA A 313 -18.00 17.19 -1.77
CA ALA A 313 -17.08 18.23 -1.30
C ALA A 313 -15.69 17.66 -0.95
N ASP A 314 -15.66 16.51 -0.26
CA ASP A 314 -14.41 15.81 0.07
C ASP A 314 -13.64 15.40 -1.21
N LEU A 315 -14.35 14.89 -2.23
CA LEU A 315 -13.75 14.56 -3.53
C LEU A 315 -13.20 15.81 -4.25
N ALA A 316 -13.95 16.91 -4.24
CA ALA A 316 -13.50 18.16 -4.85
C ALA A 316 -12.25 18.71 -4.16
N GLU A 317 -12.18 18.64 -2.82
CA GLU A 317 -10.99 19.04 -2.06
C GLU A 317 -9.79 18.15 -2.36
N ALA A 318 -9.99 16.83 -2.34
CA ALA A 318 -8.92 15.87 -2.68
C ALA A 318 -8.40 16.06 -4.11
N THR A 319 -9.29 16.41 -5.06
CA THR A 319 -8.88 16.70 -6.44
C THR A 319 -8.00 17.95 -6.52
N ARG A 320 -8.36 19.04 -5.79
CA ARG A 320 -7.53 20.24 -5.72
C ARG A 320 -6.18 19.97 -5.06
N ALA A 321 -6.17 19.19 -3.98
CA ALA A 321 -4.94 18.81 -3.30
C ALA A 321 -4.01 17.99 -4.20
N ALA A 322 -4.56 17.03 -4.96
CA ALA A 322 -3.80 16.21 -5.89
C ALA A 322 -3.24 17.03 -7.08
N SER A 323 -4.00 18.02 -7.58
CA SER A 323 -3.54 18.96 -8.61
C SER A 323 -2.35 19.79 -8.10
N ALA A 324 -2.46 20.39 -6.91
CA ALA A 324 -1.38 21.15 -6.30
C ALA A 324 -0.15 20.28 -6.02
N GLU A 325 -0.32 19.02 -5.62
CA GLU A 325 0.77 18.07 -5.43
C GLU A 325 1.49 17.75 -6.76
N TYR A 326 0.74 17.52 -7.84
CA TYR A 326 1.31 17.31 -9.16
C TYR A 326 2.16 18.51 -9.60
N GLU A 327 1.63 19.73 -9.48
CA GLU A 327 2.36 20.96 -9.83
C GLU A 327 3.64 21.11 -8.99
N ALA A 328 3.57 20.83 -7.68
CA ALA A 328 4.74 20.88 -6.80
C ALA A 328 5.80 19.85 -7.24
N LEU A 329 5.42 18.61 -7.49
CA LEU A 329 6.34 17.54 -7.91
C LEU A 329 6.99 17.83 -9.27
N ILE A 330 6.23 18.30 -10.26
CA ILE A 330 6.77 18.71 -11.57
C ILE A 330 7.76 19.86 -11.42
N GLY A 331 7.41 20.86 -10.59
CA GLY A 331 8.31 21.98 -10.28
C GLY A 331 9.60 21.52 -9.59
N ASP A 332 9.51 20.54 -8.68
CA ASP A 332 10.68 19.97 -8.03
C ASP A 332 11.57 19.19 -9.01
N VAL A 333 11.00 18.35 -9.86
CA VAL A 333 11.74 17.64 -10.91
C VAL A 333 12.51 18.63 -11.80
N GLN A 334 11.84 19.68 -12.30
CA GLN A 334 12.48 20.68 -13.15
C GLN A 334 13.61 21.43 -12.42
N ARG A 335 13.38 21.86 -11.18
CA ARG A 335 14.38 22.56 -10.37
C ARG A 335 15.58 21.67 -10.06
N LEU A 336 15.34 20.41 -9.69
CA LEU A 336 16.40 19.44 -9.39
C LEU A 336 17.23 19.10 -10.63
N GLN A 337 16.62 18.91 -11.79
CA GLN A 337 17.34 18.71 -13.06
C GLN A 337 18.25 19.88 -13.40
N GLN A 338 17.74 21.11 -13.30
CA GLN A 338 18.53 22.32 -13.55
C GLN A 338 19.66 22.49 -12.52
N ARG A 339 19.39 22.18 -11.25
CA ARG A 339 20.36 22.24 -10.17
C ARG A 339 21.47 21.21 -10.36
N ILE A 340 21.14 19.97 -10.73
CA ILE A 340 22.09 18.90 -11.03
C ILE A 340 22.99 19.30 -12.21
N ALA A 341 22.40 19.79 -13.30
CA ALA A 341 23.18 20.23 -14.47
C ALA A 341 24.17 21.33 -14.10
N ARG A 342 23.71 22.36 -13.40
CA ARG A 342 24.57 23.48 -12.93
C ARG A 342 25.62 22.98 -11.95
N TYR A 343 25.27 22.09 -10.99
CA TYR A 343 26.20 21.62 -9.97
C TYR A 343 27.34 20.80 -10.59
N ARG A 344 27.03 19.93 -11.58
CA ARG A 344 28.05 19.20 -12.34
C ARG A 344 29.06 20.10 -12.98
N THR A 345 28.63 21.15 -13.69
CA THR A 345 29.53 22.04 -14.44
C THR A 345 30.26 23.04 -13.55
N SER A 346 29.61 23.53 -12.47
CA SER A 346 30.15 24.65 -11.68
C SER A 346 30.84 24.20 -10.38
N VAL A 347 30.68 22.94 -9.96
CA VAL A 347 31.27 22.43 -8.72
C VAL A 347 32.07 21.17 -8.98
N VAL A 348 31.47 20.09 -9.54
CA VAL A 348 32.15 18.81 -9.70
C VAL A 348 33.32 18.89 -10.67
N VAL A 349 33.13 19.47 -11.86
CA VAL A 349 34.21 19.61 -12.83
C VAL A 349 35.37 20.45 -12.28
N PRO A 350 35.17 21.63 -11.66
CA PRO A 350 36.24 22.36 -11.02
C PRO A 350 36.92 21.64 -9.85
N SER A 351 36.19 20.83 -9.05
CA SER A 351 36.83 20.05 -7.96
C SER A 351 37.77 18.97 -8.51
N GLN A 352 37.40 18.28 -9.59
CA GLN A 352 38.28 17.35 -10.29
C GLN A 352 39.52 18.01 -10.83
N GLN A 353 39.39 19.18 -11.49
CA GLN A 353 40.54 19.98 -11.97
C GLN A 353 41.45 20.43 -10.83
N ARG A 354 40.88 20.76 -9.66
CA ARG A 354 41.65 21.12 -8.46
C ARG A 354 42.48 19.92 -7.95
N ILE A 355 41.97 18.71 -7.99
CA ILE A 355 42.75 17.49 -7.63
C ILE A 355 43.88 17.28 -8.61
N ASP A 356 43.66 17.39 -9.92
CA ASP A 356 44.68 17.23 -10.94
C ASP A 356 45.83 18.23 -10.70
N ALA A 357 45.48 19.50 -10.45
CA ALA A 357 46.44 20.55 -10.12
C ALA A 357 47.19 20.29 -8.81
N ALA A 358 46.48 19.84 -7.74
CA ALA A 358 47.10 19.54 -6.45
C ALA A 358 48.04 18.30 -6.56
N THR A 359 47.66 17.31 -7.34
CA THR A 359 48.48 16.11 -7.60
C THR A 359 49.77 16.46 -8.33
N ALA A 360 49.70 17.28 -9.38
CA ALA A 360 50.85 17.78 -10.10
C ALA A 360 51.78 18.66 -9.23
N GLY A 361 51.16 19.54 -8.42
CA GLY A 361 51.89 20.39 -7.46
C GLY A 361 52.58 19.58 -6.36
N TYR A 362 51.93 18.54 -5.86
CA TYR A 362 52.53 17.62 -4.88
C TYR A 362 53.72 16.84 -5.49
N ALA A 363 53.57 16.31 -6.70
CA ALA A 363 54.63 15.60 -7.41
C ALA A 363 55.86 16.49 -7.66
N SER A 364 55.66 17.81 -7.85
CA SER A 364 56.74 18.80 -8.02
C SER A 364 57.21 19.47 -6.69
N ASN A 365 56.77 18.99 -5.53
CA ASN A 365 57.02 19.55 -4.19
C ASN A 365 56.58 21.02 -4.04
N GLN A 366 55.61 21.50 -4.80
CA GLN A 366 55.08 22.86 -4.73
C GLN A 366 53.91 23.00 -3.74
N VAL A 367 53.20 21.93 -3.45
CA VAL A 367 52.10 21.87 -2.48
C VAL A 367 52.30 20.78 -1.46
N SER A 368 51.72 20.93 -0.29
CA SER A 368 51.78 19.94 0.79
C SER A 368 50.85 18.72 0.55
N LEU A 369 51.13 17.61 1.22
CA LEU A 369 50.22 16.47 1.23
C LEU A 369 48.84 16.83 1.80
N ALA A 370 48.80 17.73 2.80
CA ALA A 370 47.53 18.21 3.37
C ALA A 370 46.69 18.98 2.33
N THR A 371 47.30 19.76 1.44
CA THR A 371 46.60 20.47 0.35
C THR A 371 45.99 19.46 -0.66
N LEU A 372 46.71 18.38 -0.98
CA LEU A 372 46.18 17.32 -1.83
C LEU A 372 45.01 16.60 -1.16
N PHE A 373 45.12 16.31 0.15
CA PHE A 373 44.04 15.74 0.93
C PHE A 373 42.78 16.64 0.93
N GLU A 374 42.94 17.93 1.21
CA GLU A 374 41.80 18.86 1.16
C GLU A 374 41.14 18.93 -0.23
N ALA A 375 41.92 18.82 -1.32
CA ALA A 375 41.37 18.78 -2.67
C ALA A 375 40.52 17.49 -2.91
N ARG A 376 41.02 16.32 -2.49
CA ARG A 376 40.32 15.04 -2.58
C ARG A 376 39.06 15.02 -1.73
N HIS A 377 39.14 15.52 -0.49
CA HIS A 377 37.98 15.61 0.39
C HIS A 377 36.89 16.49 -0.22
N ALA A 378 37.25 17.65 -0.75
CA ALA A 378 36.30 18.53 -1.41
C ALA A 378 35.64 17.92 -2.66
N GLU A 379 36.33 17.05 -3.40
CA GLU A 379 35.75 16.32 -4.52
C GLU A 379 34.70 15.31 -4.02
N VAL A 380 35.07 14.47 -3.03
CA VAL A 380 34.13 13.48 -2.47
C VAL A 380 32.89 14.15 -1.91
N ASP A 381 33.04 15.28 -1.22
CA ASP A 381 31.89 16.09 -0.73
C ASP A 381 31.03 16.62 -1.88
N ALA A 382 31.65 17.06 -2.97
CA ALA A 382 30.93 17.49 -4.16
C ALA A 382 30.16 16.33 -4.82
N GLU A 383 30.78 15.15 -4.95
CA GLU A 383 30.14 13.95 -5.49
C GLU A 383 29.00 13.46 -4.56
N ARG A 384 29.20 13.44 -3.24
CA ARG A 384 28.14 13.11 -2.27
C ARG A 384 26.94 14.05 -2.42
N LYS A 385 27.18 15.36 -2.57
CA LYS A 385 26.11 16.34 -2.77
C LYS A 385 25.40 16.16 -4.10
N LEU A 386 26.13 15.85 -5.17
CA LEU A 386 25.52 15.51 -6.47
C LEU A 386 24.63 14.26 -6.34
N LEU A 387 25.13 13.23 -5.66
CA LEU A 387 24.39 11.98 -5.44
C LEU A 387 23.10 12.24 -4.63
N ALA A 388 23.14 13.08 -3.60
CA ALA A 388 21.95 13.48 -2.84
C ALA A 388 20.91 14.21 -3.72
N LEU A 389 21.35 15.10 -4.62
CA LEU A 389 20.46 15.75 -5.58
C LEU A 389 19.83 14.75 -6.58
N GLN A 390 20.57 13.74 -7.00
CA GLN A 390 20.07 12.69 -7.88
C GLN A 390 19.06 11.78 -7.15
N HIS A 391 19.31 11.46 -5.87
CA HIS A 391 18.37 10.76 -5.01
C HIS A 391 17.04 11.52 -4.89
N ASP A 392 17.10 12.83 -4.56
CA ASP A 392 15.92 13.68 -4.46
C ASP A 392 15.12 13.72 -5.77
N LEU A 393 15.83 13.84 -6.91
CA LEU A 393 15.21 13.78 -8.24
C LEU A 393 14.52 12.44 -8.51
N ALA A 394 15.20 11.33 -8.22
CA ALA A 394 14.63 9.98 -8.40
C ALA A 394 13.40 9.78 -7.51
N GLY A 395 13.43 10.25 -6.26
CA GLY A 395 12.30 10.23 -5.33
C GLY A 395 11.09 11.00 -5.86
N ALA A 396 11.29 12.22 -6.39
CA ALA A 396 10.22 13.01 -6.99
C ALA A 396 9.65 12.33 -8.26
N GLN A 397 10.50 11.75 -9.11
CA GLN A 397 10.08 10.99 -10.29
C GLN A 397 9.29 9.74 -9.92
N VAL A 398 9.73 9.00 -8.88
CA VAL A 398 9.01 7.84 -8.35
C VAL A 398 7.62 8.23 -7.85
N GLN A 399 7.49 9.34 -7.14
CA GLN A 399 6.17 9.81 -6.67
C GLN A 399 5.25 10.13 -7.85
N LEU A 400 5.72 10.82 -8.88
CA LEU A 400 4.95 11.09 -10.09
C LEU A 400 4.54 9.81 -10.83
N ALA A 401 5.42 8.81 -10.92
CA ALA A 401 5.19 7.60 -11.71
C ALA A 401 4.32 6.56 -10.99
N PHE A 402 4.42 6.43 -9.66
CA PHE A 402 3.83 5.31 -8.92
C PHE A 402 2.69 5.71 -7.98
N LYS A 403 2.43 7.00 -7.75
CA LYS A 403 1.16 7.43 -7.12
C LYS A 403 -0.05 7.13 -8.00
N PRO A 404 -0.06 7.47 -9.31
CA PRO A 404 -1.11 6.99 -10.20
C PRO A 404 -0.92 5.51 -10.54
N LEU A 405 -2.03 4.79 -10.74
CA LEU A 405 -1.99 3.45 -11.35
C LEU A 405 -1.70 3.60 -12.84
N MET A 406 -0.47 3.39 -13.24
CA MET A 406 -0.17 3.14 -14.65
C MET A 406 -0.65 1.73 -14.99
N ASN A 407 -1.57 1.60 -15.93
CA ASN A 407 -1.94 0.30 -16.47
C ASN A 407 -0.69 -0.37 -17.04
N GLY A 408 -0.32 -1.54 -16.49
CA GLY A 408 0.82 -2.33 -16.93
C GLY A 408 0.64 -2.96 -18.32
N GLY A 409 -0.08 -2.30 -19.23
CA GLY A 409 -0.41 -2.77 -20.58
C GLY A 409 0.17 -1.95 -21.74
N ASP A 410 0.81 -0.81 -21.47
CA ASP A 410 1.35 0.08 -22.51
C ASP A 410 2.88 0.29 -22.38
N ARG A 411 3.64 -0.79 -22.17
CA ARG A 411 5.09 -0.77 -22.39
C ARG A 411 5.54 -2.00 -23.13
#